data_6cf45e1c58d7ba7dc53753cd893b68f2
#
_entry.id   6cf45e1c58d7ba7dc53753cd893b68f2
#
_cell.length_a   1.000
_cell.length_b   1.000
_cell.length_c   1.000
_cell.angle_alpha   90.00
_cell.angle_beta   90.00
_cell.angle_gamma   90.00
#
_symmetry.space_group_name_H-M   'P 1'
#
loop_
_entity.id
_entity.type
_entity.pdbx_description
1 polymer ?
#
loop_
_entity_poly.entity_id
_entity_poly.type
_entity_poly.pdbx_seq_one_letter_code
_entity_poly.pdbx_strand_id
1 'polypeptide(L)' 'MSTAPKLIPPKSGQHVTSTQHEGIFEVVFVNALMQTANIRLLDGTGHVVPNVPWTALKAARKA' A
#
# COMPACT_ATOMS: atom_id res chain seq x y z
N MET A 1 23.50 12.14 13.64
CA MET A 1 23.33 11.56 12.45
C MET A 1 21.96 11.01 12.24
N SER A 2 21.34 11.38 11.27
CA SER A 2 20.03 10.86 11.04
C SER A 2 20.09 9.79 10.01
N THR A 3 19.33 8.78 10.22
CA THR A 3 19.20 7.77 9.23
C THR A 3 17.85 7.90 8.61
N ALA A 4 17.80 7.72 7.34
CA ALA A 4 16.53 7.68 6.66
C ALA A 4 15.70 6.55 7.22
N PRO A 5 14.40 6.74 7.38
CA PRO A 5 13.56 5.65 7.82
C PRO A 5 13.64 4.51 6.82
N LYS A 6 13.70 3.31 7.35
CA LYS A 6 13.70 2.16 6.51
C LYS A 6 12.32 1.96 5.96
N LEU A 7 12.20 1.86 4.65
CA LEU A 7 10.93 1.54 4.06
C LEU A 7 10.67 0.05 4.23
N ILE A 8 9.54 -0.28 4.82
CA ILE A 8 9.14 -1.66 4.97
C ILE A 8 8.24 -2.00 3.80
N PRO A 9 8.65 -2.90 2.92
CA PRO A 9 7.81 -3.22 1.77
C PRO A 9 6.50 -3.85 2.21
N PRO A 10 5.41 -3.49 1.58
CA PRO A 10 4.15 -4.16 1.85
C PRO A 10 4.20 -5.58 1.30
N LYS A 11 3.33 -6.42 1.81
CA LYS A 11 3.24 -7.79 1.35
C LYS A 11 1.98 -7.97 0.53
N SER A 12 2.10 -8.78 -0.51
CA SER A 12 0.94 -9.13 -1.32
C SER A 12 -0.13 -9.75 -0.42
N GLY A 13 -1.35 -9.29 -0.56
CA GLY A 13 -2.46 -9.74 0.28
C GLY A 13 -2.66 -8.95 1.55
N GLN A 14 -1.72 -8.06 1.89
CA GLN A 14 -1.82 -7.25 3.08
C GLN A 14 -2.88 -6.18 2.89
N HIS A 15 -3.62 -5.88 3.95
CA HIS A 15 -4.59 -4.78 3.91
C HIS A 15 -3.89 -3.50 4.34
N VAL A 16 -4.09 -2.44 3.58
CA VAL A 16 -3.40 -1.18 3.78
C VAL A 16 -4.37 -0.02 3.60
N THR A 17 -3.99 1.13 4.13
CA THR A 17 -4.64 2.39 3.79
C THR A 17 -3.65 3.24 3.02
N SER A 18 -4.17 4.20 2.27
CA SER A 18 -3.34 5.10 1.49
C SER A 18 -3.59 6.53 1.93
N THR A 19 -2.53 7.34 1.94
CA THR A 19 -2.69 8.76 2.24
C THR A 19 -3.34 9.53 1.10
N GLN A 20 -3.42 8.92 -0.08
CA GLN A 20 -3.94 9.59 -1.28
C GLN A 20 -5.35 9.17 -1.62
N HIS A 21 -5.87 8.13 -1.00
CA HIS A 21 -7.19 7.60 -1.33
C HIS A 21 -7.84 7.09 -0.06
N GLU A 22 -9.15 7.28 0.03
CA GLU A 22 -9.89 6.77 1.18
C GLU A 22 -10.24 5.31 1.00
N GLY A 23 -10.32 4.58 2.11
CA GLY A 23 -10.77 3.22 2.12
C GLY A 23 -9.68 2.25 2.51
N ILE A 24 -10.07 0.99 2.57
CA ILE A 24 -9.15 -0.10 2.86
C ILE A 24 -8.83 -0.81 1.57
N PHE A 25 -7.56 -1.09 1.35
CA PHE A 25 -7.10 -1.70 0.12
C PHE A 25 -6.34 -2.98 0.43
N GLU A 26 -6.27 -3.84 -0.56
CA GLU A 26 -5.44 -5.03 -0.52
C GLU A 26 -4.28 -4.86 -1.48
N VAL A 27 -3.07 -5.17 -1.04
CA VAL A 27 -1.90 -5.12 -1.90
C VAL A 27 -1.96 -6.31 -2.85
N VAL A 28 -2.00 -6.04 -4.15
CA VAL A 28 -2.08 -7.10 -5.15
C VAL A 28 -0.78 -7.29 -5.92
N PHE A 29 0.11 -6.32 -5.91
CA PHE A 29 1.40 -6.45 -6.55
C PHE A 29 2.40 -5.50 -5.90
N VAL A 30 3.61 -5.98 -5.66
CA VAL A 30 4.67 -5.18 -5.04
C VAL A 30 5.81 -5.03 -6.04
N ASN A 31 6.20 -3.79 -6.32
CA ASN A 31 7.32 -3.50 -7.19
C ASN A 31 8.47 -2.97 -6.34
N ALA A 32 9.42 -3.83 -6.03
CA ALA A 32 10.53 -3.46 -5.14
C ALA A 32 11.49 -2.49 -5.81
N LEU A 33 11.63 -2.59 -7.11
CA LEU A 33 12.55 -1.72 -7.83
C LEU A 33 12.10 -0.28 -7.78
N MET A 34 10.80 -0.05 -7.99
CA MET A 34 10.24 1.29 -7.98
C MET A 34 9.73 1.70 -6.61
N GLN A 35 9.69 0.77 -5.67
CA GLN A 35 9.14 0.99 -4.33
C GLN A 35 7.71 1.48 -4.40
N THR A 36 6.94 0.83 -5.26
CA THR A 36 5.51 1.08 -5.41
C THR A 36 4.75 -0.21 -5.25
N ALA A 37 3.44 -0.10 -5.17
CA ALA A 37 2.56 -1.26 -5.12
C ALA A 37 1.27 -0.94 -5.82
N ASN A 38 0.65 -1.98 -6.36
CA ASN A 38 -0.71 -1.86 -6.87
C ASN A 38 -1.63 -2.33 -5.76
N ILE A 39 -2.67 -1.56 -5.51
CA ILE A 39 -3.59 -1.87 -4.43
C ILE A 39 -5.02 -1.90 -4.98
N ARG A 40 -5.84 -2.79 -4.41
CA ARG A 40 -7.21 -2.96 -4.85
C ARG A 40 -8.14 -2.56 -3.72
N LEU A 41 -9.12 -1.72 -4.05
CA LEU A 41 -10.08 -1.24 -3.07
C LEU A 41 -11.02 -2.37 -2.65
N LEU A 42 -11.23 -2.50 -1.35
CA LEU A 42 -12.04 -3.57 -0.79
C LEU A 42 -13.46 -3.11 -0.53
N ASP A 43 -14.07 -2.48 -1.52
CA ASP A 43 -15.46 -2.01 -1.39
C ASP A 43 -16.41 -2.79 -2.30
N GLY A 44 -15.90 -3.84 -2.93
CA GLY A 44 -16.71 -4.64 -3.83
C GLY A 44 -16.60 -4.26 -5.29
N THR A 45 -15.99 -3.11 -5.60
CA THR A 45 -15.86 -2.70 -7.00
C THR A 45 -14.65 -3.32 -7.68
N GLY A 46 -13.64 -3.71 -6.90
CA GLY A 46 -12.42 -4.24 -7.47
C GLY A 46 -11.53 -3.21 -8.12
N HIS A 47 -11.76 -1.93 -7.82
CA HIS A 47 -10.95 -0.87 -8.41
C HIS A 47 -9.50 -0.98 -7.98
N VAL A 48 -8.57 -0.92 -8.94
CA VAL A 48 -7.14 -1.05 -8.66
C VAL A 48 -6.46 0.30 -8.88
N VAL A 49 -5.65 0.70 -7.90
CA VAL A 49 -4.82 1.89 -8.01
C VAL A 49 -3.39 1.43 -8.20
N PRO A 50 -2.79 1.67 -9.37
CA PRO A 50 -1.44 1.19 -9.63
C PRO A 50 -0.38 2.18 -9.17
N ASN A 51 0.81 1.66 -8.97
CA ASN A 51 2.01 2.47 -8.74
C ASN A 51 1.90 3.42 -7.56
N VAL A 52 1.35 2.93 -6.45
CA VAL A 52 1.25 3.74 -5.24
C VAL A 52 2.58 3.63 -4.50
N PRO A 53 3.23 4.76 -4.20
CA PRO A 53 4.51 4.68 -3.49
C PRO A 53 4.33 4.06 -2.10
N TRP A 54 5.31 3.29 -1.67
CA TRP A 54 5.24 2.64 -0.37
C TRP A 54 5.08 3.66 0.75
N THR A 55 5.64 4.86 0.57
CA THR A 55 5.55 5.90 1.59
C THR A 55 4.13 6.39 1.82
N ALA A 56 3.24 6.14 0.86
CA ALA A 56 1.84 6.54 0.99
C ALA A 56 0.98 5.45 1.61
N LEU A 57 1.56 4.30 1.94
CA LEU A 57 0.81 3.16 2.44
C LEU A 57 1.06 2.93 3.90
N LYS A 58 0.02 2.55 4.62
CA LYS A 58 0.12 2.14 6.02
C LYS A 58 -0.63 0.86 6.20
N ALA A 59 -0.13 0.00 7.08
CA ALA A 59 -0.85 -1.23 7.39
C ALA A 59 -2.20 -0.88 7.98
N ALA A 60 -3.26 -1.48 7.44
CA ALA A 60 -4.58 -1.29 7.99
C ALA A 60 -4.70 -2.13 9.25
N ARG A 61 -5.14 -1.50 10.33
CA ARG A 61 -5.30 -2.21 11.56
C ARG A 61 -6.70 -2.69 11.70
N LYS A 62 -6.81 -3.90 12.20
CA LYS A 62 -8.12 -4.35 12.58
C LYS A 62 -8.49 -3.76 13.89
N ALA A 63 -9.66 -3.30 13.97
CA ALA A 63 -10.15 -2.75 15.22
C ALA A 63 -10.33 -3.82 16.28
#